data_ae1be0cefbe37edba968efebaa94352f
#
_entry.id   ae1be0cefbe37edba968efebaa94352f
#
_cell.length_a   1.000
_cell.length_b   1.000
_cell.length_c   1.000
_cell.angle_alpha   90.00
_cell.angle_beta   90.00
_cell.angle_gamma   90.00
#
_symmetry.space_group_name_H-M   'P 1'
#
loop_
_entity.id
_entity.type
_entity.pdbx_description
1 polymer ?
#
loop_
_entity_poly.entity_id
_entity_poly.type
_entity_poly.pdbx_seq_one_letter_code
_entity_poly.pdbx_strand_id
1 'polypeptide(L)'
;MKIAFLTAGGIAPCLSASIGALIDSYNQLVPDAELMGYLNGYRGLLLGNNYDFPSSVRQKTDILFKYGGSPIGNSRVKLTNIDNCIKRGYVKEGQDPLKVAADQLVNDNVSILHTIGGDDTNTMAAQLSFYLKQHQYELTVVGLPKTVDNDVYPVAQTLGAWTAAEQGAIFFQNIANENTTSHRQLIIHEVMGRNCGWLTAYTAKEYRDRLKQRDFLPELMIDQAKWDVDAIYIPEKDFNFELECERLKELMDKKDSVNIFLSEGAGTNTIVNELKSSGKNVTLDAFGHVALDELNPGQWFAKQFTKKLKAEKTLVQKSGYFARSAAPNNKDLDLIKRSGKLAAEMALNGRSGVVGLDEGNKEELGLIDFEKIRGGKPFDFSKKWYKKLLKEIGQKK
;
A
#
# COMPACT_ATOMS: atom_id res chain seq x y z
N MET A 1 -28.88 -10.85 -13.10
CA MET A 1 -27.63 -11.23 -12.41
C MET A 1 -27.19 -10.02 -11.59
N LYS A 2 -26.90 -10.22 -10.32
CA LYS A 2 -26.45 -9.14 -9.42
C LYS A 2 -24.97 -9.29 -9.09
N ILE A 3 -24.23 -8.19 -9.24
CA ILE A 3 -22.78 -8.11 -9.07
C ILE A 3 -22.49 -7.10 -7.97
N ALA A 4 -21.78 -7.53 -6.94
CA ALA A 4 -21.44 -6.69 -5.81
C ALA A 4 -19.94 -6.35 -5.79
N PHE A 5 -19.65 -5.15 -5.31
CA PHE A 5 -18.30 -4.66 -5.08
C PHE A 5 -18.09 -4.33 -3.60
N LEU A 6 -16.90 -4.59 -3.10
CA LEU A 6 -16.47 -4.05 -1.81
C LEU A 6 -14.99 -3.65 -1.85
N THR A 7 -14.66 -2.61 -1.11
CA THR A 7 -13.28 -2.16 -0.90
C THR A 7 -12.94 -2.30 0.57
N ALA A 8 -11.76 -2.86 0.88
CA ALA A 8 -11.36 -3.09 2.25
C ALA A 8 -9.86 -2.79 2.49
N GLY A 9 -9.50 -2.68 3.77
CA GLY A 9 -8.16 -2.31 4.20
C GLY A 9 -7.96 -0.80 4.30
N GLY A 10 -6.72 -0.34 4.15
CA GLY A 10 -6.39 1.09 4.16
C GLY A 10 -6.70 1.78 2.84
N ILE A 11 -6.75 3.13 2.86
CA ILE A 11 -6.87 3.93 1.63
C ILE A 11 -5.67 3.68 0.71
N ALA A 12 -5.92 3.65 -0.60
CA ALA A 12 -4.90 3.56 -1.64
C ALA A 12 -5.36 4.25 -2.92
N PRO A 13 -4.47 4.70 -3.79
CA PRO A 13 -4.79 5.50 -4.97
C PRO A 13 -5.71 4.82 -5.98
N CYS A 14 -5.79 3.50 -5.96
CA CYS A 14 -6.47 2.71 -6.98
C CYS A 14 -7.96 2.42 -6.70
N LEU A 15 -8.48 2.68 -5.50
CA LEU A 15 -9.78 2.14 -5.08
C LEU A 15 -10.95 2.64 -5.94
N SER A 16 -11.06 3.96 -6.13
CA SER A 16 -12.09 4.56 -6.97
C SER A 16 -11.97 4.08 -8.42
N ALA A 17 -10.76 4.10 -8.96
CA ALA A 17 -10.51 3.69 -10.34
C ALA A 17 -10.78 2.19 -10.58
N SER A 18 -10.51 1.33 -9.60
CA SER A 18 -10.82 -0.11 -9.70
C SER A 18 -12.32 -0.36 -9.80
N ILE A 19 -13.12 0.38 -9.02
CA ILE A 19 -14.59 0.34 -9.15
C ILE A 19 -15.01 0.82 -10.53
N GLY A 20 -14.47 1.96 -11.00
CA GLY A 20 -14.75 2.48 -12.33
C GLY A 20 -14.43 1.48 -13.45
N ALA A 21 -13.27 0.83 -13.39
CA ALA A 21 -12.84 -0.16 -14.37
C ALA A 21 -13.75 -1.41 -14.41
N LEU A 22 -14.20 -1.87 -13.23
CA LEU A 22 -15.15 -2.98 -13.15
C LEU A 22 -16.52 -2.57 -13.71
N ILE A 23 -17.06 -1.38 -13.37
CA ILE A 23 -18.31 -0.88 -13.91
C ILE A 23 -18.23 -0.76 -15.43
N ASP A 24 -17.16 -0.18 -15.98
CA ASP A 24 -16.96 -0.08 -17.44
C ASP A 24 -16.96 -1.42 -18.12
N SER A 25 -16.29 -2.39 -17.51
CA SER A 25 -16.22 -3.75 -18.04
C SER A 25 -17.60 -4.43 -18.08
N TYR A 26 -18.38 -4.31 -17.00
CA TYR A 26 -19.73 -4.86 -16.96
C TYR A 26 -20.73 -4.11 -17.86
N ASN A 27 -20.57 -2.80 -18.03
CA ASN A 27 -21.36 -2.04 -19.01
C ASN A 27 -21.19 -2.56 -20.44
N GLN A 28 -19.98 -3.06 -20.78
CA GLN A 28 -19.68 -3.60 -22.09
C GLN A 28 -20.08 -5.08 -22.25
N LEU A 29 -19.86 -5.88 -21.20
CA LEU A 29 -20.03 -7.34 -21.27
C LEU A 29 -21.45 -7.79 -20.97
N VAL A 30 -22.11 -7.18 -20.00
CA VAL A 30 -23.46 -7.53 -19.52
C VAL A 30 -24.21 -6.27 -19.06
N PRO A 31 -24.66 -5.41 -19.98
CA PRO A 31 -25.25 -4.10 -19.66
C PRO A 31 -26.47 -4.16 -18.74
N ASP A 32 -27.22 -5.27 -18.79
CA ASP A 32 -28.43 -5.48 -17.99
C ASP A 32 -28.16 -6.03 -16.58
N ALA A 33 -26.90 -6.26 -16.20
CA ALA A 33 -26.58 -6.70 -14.87
C ALA A 33 -26.83 -5.59 -13.82
N GLU A 34 -27.36 -5.96 -12.67
CA GLU A 34 -27.48 -5.09 -11.51
C GLU A 34 -26.12 -4.97 -10.83
N LEU A 35 -25.65 -3.73 -10.61
CA LEU A 35 -24.38 -3.45 -9.95
C LEU A 35 -24.62 -2.75 -8.62
N MET A 36 -23.99 -3.23 -7.55
CA MET A 36 -24.09 -2.65 -6.22
C MET A 36 -22.75 -2.62 -5.49
N GLY A 37 -22.64 -1.77 -4.48
CA GLY A 37 -21.48 -1.71 -3.59
C GLY A 37 -21.86 -1.91 -2.13
N TYR A 38 -21.13 -2.74 -1.37
CA TYR A 38 -21.26 -2.78 0.08
C TYR A 38 -20.51 -1.60 0.69
N LEU A 39 -21.22 -0.74 1.43
CA LEU A 39 -20.66 0.47 2.01
C LEU A 39 -19.71 0.14 3.17
N ASN A 40 -18.50 0.67 3.10
CA ASN A 40 -17.45 0.38 4.08
C ASN A 40 -17.01 -1.10 4.11
N GLY A 41 -16.96 -1.76 2.97
CA GLY A 41 -16.39 -3.08 2.81
C GLY A 41 -17.12 -4.16 3.60
N TYR A 42 -16.39 -5.07 4.27
CA TYR A 42 -16.99 -6.15 5.05
C TYR A 42 -17.90 -5.68 6.19
N ARG A 43 -17.72 -4.44 6.69
CA ARG A 43 -18.68 -3.86 7.64
C ARG A 43 -20.05 -3.72 7.02
N GLY A 44 -20.12 -3.19 5.81
CA GLY A 44 -21.38 -3.01 5.08
C GLY A 44 -22.02 -4.35 4.75
N LEU A 45 -21.22 -5.33 4.35
CA LEU A 45 -21.69 -6.69 4.09
C LEU A 45 -22.33 -7.32 5.35
N LEU A 46 -21.67 -7.24 6.53
CA LEU A 46 -22.22 -7.76 7.79
C LEU A 46 -23.51 -7.07 8.23
N LEU A 47 -23.69 -5.79 7.91
CA LEU A 47 -24.84 -4.99 8.32
C LEU A 47 -25.93 -4.87 7.24
N GLY A 48 -25.74 -5.49 6.07
CA GLY A 48 -26.65 -5.33 4.92
C GLY A 48 -26.66 -3.91 4.33
N ASN A 49 -25.64 -3.10 4.61
CA ASN A 49 -25.55 -1.72 4.11
C ASN A 49 -24.95 -1.72 2.70
N ASN A 50 -25.76 -1.54 1.71
CA ASN A 50 -25.38 -1.50 0.31
C ASN A 50 -25.96 -0.29 -0.44
N TYR A 51 -25.48 -0.08 -1.66
CA TYR A 51 -25.94 0.97 -2.55
C TYR A 51 -25.93 0.43 -3.99
N ASP A 52 -27.11 0.46 -4.62
CA ASP A 52 -27.24 0.10 -6.04
C ASP A 52 -26.69 1.22 -6.92
N PHE A 53 -25.90 0.89 -7.93
CA PHE A 53 -25.33 1.87 -8.84
C PHE A 53 -26.33 2.25 -9.93
N PRO A 54 -26.91 3.47 -9.88
CA PRO A 54 -27.85 3.93 -10.88
C PRO A 54 -27.15 4.18 -12.23
N SER A 55 -27.95 4.23 -13.30
CA SER A 55 -27.44 4.49 -14.66
C SER A 55 -26.59 5.77 -14.75
N SER A 56 -26.91 6.79 -13.95
CA SER A 56 -26.14 8.04 -13.89
C SER A 56 -24.70 7.86 -13.38
N VAL A 57 -24.45 6.89 -12.50
CA VAL A 57 -23.10 6.49 -12.05
C VAL A 57 -22.42 5.67 -13.14
N ARG A 58 -23.14 4.70 -13.70
CA ARG A 58 -22.61 3.78 -14.72
C ARG A 58 -22.15 4.50 -16.00
N GLN A 59 -22.77 5.65 -16.33
CA GLN A 59 -22.41 6.46 -17.51
C GLN A 59 -21.27 7.47 -17.26
N LYS A 60 -20.80 7.64 -16.02
CA LYS A 60 -19.80 8.66 -15.63
C LYS A 60 -18.59 8.06 -14.91
N THR A 61 -18.20 6.87 -15.27
CA THR A 61 -17.08 6.14 -14.66
C THR A 61 -15.74 6.83 -14.85
N ASP A 62 -15.61 7.67 -15.89
CA ASP A 62 -14.42 8.49 -16.14
C ASP A 62 -14.08 9.41 -14.95
N ILE A 63 -15.09 9.80 -14.17
CA ILE A 63 -14.90 10.58 -12.94
C ILE A 63 -14.16 9.76 -11.89
N LEU A 64 -14.46 8.46 -11.78
CA LEU A 64 -13.83 7.58 -10.78
C LEU A 64 -12.33 7.39 -11.01
N PHE A 65 -11.85 7.58 -12.24
CA PHE A 65 -10.41 7.52 -12.56
C PHE A 65 -9.63 8.76 -12.09
N LYS A 66 -10.31 9.82 -11.68
CA LYS A 66 -9.69 11.10 -11.27
C LYS A 66 -9.62 11.27 -9.75
N TYR A 67 -10.10 10.29 -8.98
CA TYR A 67 -10.13 10.35 -7.52
C TYR A 67 -9.35 9.20 -6.90
N GLY A 68 -8.61 9.51 -5.82
CA GLY A 68 -8.10 8.53 -4.89
C GLY A 68 -9.16 8.11 -3.86
N GLY A 69 -8.87 7.09 -3.08
CA GLY A 69 -9.80 6.58 -2.07
C GLY A 69 -10.93 5.73 -2.66
N SER A 70 -11.99 5.51 -1.90
CA SER A 70 -13.13 4.68 -2.29
C SER A 70 -14.45 5.45 -2.18
N PRO A 71 -15.26 5.51 -3.26
CA PRO A 71 -16.57 6.16 -3.22
C PRO A 71 -17.59 5.38 -2.37
N ILE A 72 -17.38 4.09 -2.12
CA ILE A 72 -18.23 3.24 -1.27
C ILE A 72 -17.66 3.03 0.13
N GLY A 73 -16.56 3.70 0.48
CA GLY A 73 -15.90 3.62 1.76
C GLY A 73 -15.13 2.32 1.99
N ASN A 74 -14.29 2.33 3.00
CA ASN A 74 -13.43 1.20 3.40
C ASN A 74 -13.62 0.85 4.87
N SER A 75 -13.30 -0.40 5.23
CA SER A 75 -13.09 -0.79 6.63
C SER A 75 -11.96 -1.80 6.76
N ARG A 76 -11.45 -1.95 7.98
CA ARG A 76 -10.46 -2.98 8.36
C ARG A 76 -11.13 -4.13 9.13
N VAL A 77 -12.41 -4.38 8.86
CA VAL A 77 -13.15 -5.48 9.49
C VAL A 77 -12.62 -6.79 8.92
N LYS A 78 -12.26 -7.72 9.80
CA LYS A 78 -11.88 -9.10 9.48
C LYS A 78 -13.00 -10.02 9.95
N LEU A 79 -13.57 -10.82 9.05
CA LEU A 79 -14.61 -11.80 9.37
C LEU A 79 -14.12 -12.90 10.32
N THR A 80 -12.80 -13.11 10.36
CA THR A 80 -12.15 -14.06 11.26
C THR A 80 -11.94 -13.53 12.69
N ASN A 81 -12.11 -12.23 12.92
CA ASN A 81 -11.97 -11.64 14.26
C ASN A 81 -13.35 -11.49 14.90
N ILE A 82 -13.89 -12.62 15.39
CA ILE A 82 -15.23 -12.74 15.95
C ILE A 82 -15.43 -11.76 17.09
N ASP A 83 -14.51 -11.74 18.07
CA ASP A 83 -14.61 -10.88 19.26
C ASP A 83 -14.70 -9.40 18.90
N ASN A 84 -13.92 -8.96 17.91
CA ASN A 84 -13.97 -7.58 17.46
C ASN A 84 -15.29 -7.26 16.74
N CYS A 85 -15.82 -8.20 15.95
CA CYS A 85 -17.12 -8.03 15.29
C CYS A 85 -18.25 -7.94 16.31
N ILE A 86 -18.25 -8.76 17.37
CA ILE A 86 -19.23 -8.69 18.47
C ILE A 86 -19.07 -7.38 19.24
N LYS A 87 -17.86 -7.04 19.68
CA LYS A 87 -17.58 -5.81 20.43
C LYS A 87 -18.05 -4.54 19.70
N ARG A 88 -17.96 -4.55 18.36
CA ARG A 88 -18.41 -3.43 17.53
C ARG A 88 -19.87 -3.49 17.12
N GLY A 89 -20.60 -4.51 17.52
CA GLY A 89 -22.02 -4.71 17.21
C GLY A 89 -22.29 -5.04 15.72
N TYR A 90 -21.31 -5.59 15.02
CA TYR A 90 -21.50 -6.04 13.64
C TYR A 90 -22.20 -7.39 13.54
N VAL A 91 -22.02 -8.22 14.55
CA VAL A 91 -22.71 -9.49 14.75
C VAL A 91 -23.12 -9.64 16.21
N LYS A 92 -24.09 -10.47 16.50
CA LYS A 92 -24.53 -10.80 17.87
C LYS A 92 -23.61 -11.84 18.49
N GLU A 93 -23.62 -11.92 19.81
CA GLU A 93 -22.93 -12.99 20.55
C GLU A 93 -23.37 -14.37 20.06
N GLY A 94 -22.42 -15.26 19.85
CA GLY A 94 -22.67 -16.62 19.32
C GLY A 94 -22.85 -16.69 17.79
N GLN A 95 -22.81 -15.57 17.06
CA GLN A 95 -22.84 -15.58 15.60
C GLN A 95 -21.43 -15.64 15.01
N ASP A 96 -21.28 -16.42 13.95
CA ASP A 96 -20.09 -16.44 13.11
C ASP A 96 -20.19 -15.32 12.04
N PRO A 97 -19.27 -14.33 12.01
CA PRO A 97 -19.29 -13.27 11.01
C PRO A 97 -19.21 -13.78 9.57
N LEU A 98 -18.50 -14.89 9.34
CA LEU A 98 -18.40 -15.50 8.01
C LEU A 98 -19.77 -15.98 7.53
N LYS A 99 -20.51 -16.65 8.42
CA LYS A 99 -21.88 -17.09 8.12
C LYS A 99 -22.81 -15.91 7.89
N VAL A 100 -22.76 -14.89 8.75
CA VAL A 100 -23.60 -13.69 8.60
C VAL A 100 -23.33 -13.00 7.25
N ALA A 101 -22.05 -12.86 6.86
CA ALA A 101 -21.69 -12.31 5.56
C ALA A 101 -22.17 -13.18 4.39
N ALA A 102 -22.07 -14.50 4.53
CA ALA A 102 -22.56 -15.45 3.52
C ALA A 102 -24.09 -15.38 3.37
N ASP A 103 -24.82 -15.40 4.50
CA ASP A 103 -26.29 -15.29 4.49
C ASP A 103 -26.74 -13.96 3.84
N GLN A 104 -26.01 -12.86 4.09
CA GLN A 104 -26.31 -11.57 3.47
C GLN A 104 -26.11 -11.60 1.95
N LEU A 105 -25.06 -12.20 1.44
CA LEU A 105 -24.85 -12.36 -0.01
C LEU A 105 -25.98 -13.16 -0.67
N VAL A 106 -26.42 -14.21 -0.01
CA VAL A 106 -27.59 -15.01 -0.48
C VAL A 106 -28.87 -14.18 -0.47
N ASN A 107 -29.15 -13.47 0.64
CA ASN A 107 -30.33 -12.62 0.77
C ASN A 107 -30.39 -11.50 -0.31
N ASP A 108 -29.25 -10.95 -0.65
CA ASP A 108 -29.12 -9.92 -1.67
C ASP A 108 -29.11 -10.50 -3.11
N ASN A 109 -29.16 -11.84 -3.27
CA ASN A 109 -29.08 -12.57 -4.54
C ASN A 109 -27.79 -12.24 -5.34
N VAL A 110 -26.65 -12.07 -4.67
CA VAL A 110 -25.38 -11.76 -5.29
C VAL A 110 -24.81 -13.01 -5.97
N SER A 111 -24.56 -12.92 -7.29
CA SER A 111 -23.96 -13.99 -8.08
C SER A 111 -22.44 -13.84 -8.23
N ILE A 112 -21.94 -12.60 -8.22
CA ILE A 112 -20.53 -12.26 -8.37
C ILE A 112 -20.15 -11.22 -7.32
N LEU A 113 -19.05 -11.46 -6.60
CA LEU A 113 -18.47 -10.54 -5.66
C LEU A 113 -17.06 -10.13 -6.09
N HIS A 114 -16.82 -8.83 -6.27
CA HIS A 114 -15.48 -8.29 -6.42
C HIS A 114 -14.99 -7.69 -5.12
N THR A 115 -13.79 -8.09 -4.71
CA THR A 115 -13.09 -7.56 -3.54
C THR A 115 -11.87 -6.77 -3.97
N ILE A 116 -11.74 -5.52 -3.50
CA ILE A 116 -10.61 -4.65 -3.80
C ILE A 116 -9.87 -4.40 -2.49
N GLY A 117 -8.75 -5.10 -2.28
CA GLY A 117 -8.04 -5.03 -1.01
C GLY A 117 -6.72 -5.78 -0.97
N GLY A 118 -6.08 -5.79 0.20
CA GLY A 118 -4.84 -6.51 0.45
C GLY A 118 -5.05 -8.03 0.62
N ASP A 119 -4.05 -8.69 1.15
CA ASP A 119 -4.03 -10.12 1.44
C ASP A 119 -5.18 -10.57 2.35
N ASP A 120 -5.37 -9.92 3.48
CA ASP A 120 -6.48 -10.20 4.41
C ASP A 120 -7.84 -10.14 3.70
N THR A 121 -8.05 -9.15 2.84
CA THR A 121 -9.31 -8.97 2.11
C THR A 121 -9.57 -10.13 1.16
N ASN A 122 -8.54 -10.53 0.42
CA ASN A 122 -8.64 -11.62 -0.55
C ASN A 122 -8.73 -12.99 0.15
N THR A 123 -8.08 -13.15 1.29
CA THR A 123 -8.22 -14.36 2.12
C THR A 123 -9.67 -14.54 2.64
N MET A 124 -10.27 -13.46 3.14
CA MET A 124 -11.68 -13.51 3.58
C MET A 124 -12.64 -13.78 2.40
N ALA A 125 -12.35 -13.22 1.23
CA ALA A 125 -13.10 -13.48 0.01
C ALA A 125 -13.05 -14.97 -0.39
N ALA A 126 -11.88 -15.59 -0.29
CA ALA A 126 -11.69 -17.02 -0.52
C ALA A 126 -12.50 -17.87 0.46
N GLN A 127 -12.47 -17.51 1.74
CA GLN A 127 -13.24 -18.21 2.77
C GLN A 127 -14.74 -18.12 2.53
N LEU A 128 -15.25 -16.96 2.14
CA LEU A 128 -16.67 -16.77 1.77
C LEU A 128 -17.04 -17.64 0.56
N SER A 129 -16.24 -17.62 -0.49
CA SER A 129 -16.47 -18.44 -1.69
C SER A 129 -16.51 -19.93 -1.34
N PHE A 130 -15.56 -20.40 -0.54
CA PHE A 130 -15.49 -21.78 -0.11
C PHE A 130 -16.69 -22.17 0.78
N TYR A 131 -17.02 -21.34 1.76
CA TYR A 131 -18.17 -21.55 2.66
C TYR A 131 -19.47 -21.66 1.88
N LEU A 132 -19.75 -20.75 0.96
CA LEU A 132 -20.97 -20.74 0.15
C LEU A 132 -21.05 -21.96 -0.77
N LYS A 133 -19.93 -22.37 -1.37
CA LYS A 133 -19.86 -23.58 -2.20
C LYS A 133 -20.22 -24.85 -1.39
N GLN A 134 -19.76 -24.95 -0.13
CA GLN A 134 -20.15 -26.05 0.77
C GLN A 134 -21.65 -26.07 1.10
N HIS A 135 -22.30 -24.90 1.03
CA HIS A 135 -23.74 -24.74 1.30
C HIS A 135 -24.57 -24.67 0.00
N GLN A 136 -24.03 -25.16 -1.11
CA GLN A 136 -24.72 -25.27 -2.42
C GLN A 136 -25.14 -23.91 -3.01
N TYR A 137 -24.43 -22.83 -2.68
CA TYR A 137 -24.60 -21.53 -3.28
C TYR A 137 -23.41 -21.19 -4.17
N GLU A 138 -23.66 -21.00 -5.46
CA GLU A 138 -22.61 -20.66 -6.42
C GLU A 138 -22.35 -19.15 -6.41
N LEU A 139 -21.32 -18.73 -5.68
CA LEU A 139 -20.80 -17.38 -5.72
C LEU A 139 -19.44 -17.37 -6.41
N THR A 140 -19.32 -16.59 -7.47
CA THR A 140 -18.01 -16.30 -8.06
C THR A 140 -17.37 -15.10 -7.36
N VAL A 141 -16.14 -15.26 -6.90
CA VAL A 141 -15.41 -14.20 -6.21
C VAL A 141 -14.12 -13.89 -6.95
N VAL A 142 -13.95 -12.62 -7.38
CA VAL A 142 -12.70 -12.20 -8.03
C VAL A 142 -12.15 -10.97 -7.33
N GLY A 143 -10.94 -11.13 -6.76
CA GLY A 143 -10.22 -10.09 -6.04
C GLY A 143 -9.32 -9.26 -6.93
N LEU A 144 -9.13 -7.98 -6.57
CA LEU A 144 -8.10 -7.08 -7.10
C LEU A 144 -7.11 -6.74 -5.98
N PRO A 145 -5.80 -7.00 -6.17
CA PRO A 145 -4.78 -6.84 -5.12
C PRO A 145 -4.42 -5.37 -4.95
N LYS A 146 -4.87 -4.77 -3.87
CA LYS A 146 -4.68 -3.37 -3.54
C LYS A 146 -3.83 -3.23 -2.27
N THR A 147 -2.60 -2.74 -2.42
CA THR A 147 -1.75 -2.26 -1.34
C THR A 147 -0.71 -1.30 -1.90
N VAL A 148 -0.31 -0.31 -1.13
CA VAL A 148 0.79 0.60 -1.51
C VAL A 148 2.16 -0.02 -1.22
N ASP A 149 2.22 -1.00 -0.33
CA ASP A 149 3.46 -1.63 0.12
C ASP A 149 4.00 -2.68 -0.88
N ASN A 150 3.17 -3.09 -1.84
CA ASN A 150 3.50 -4.12 -2.84
C ASN A 150 3.89 -5.47 -2.23
N ASP A 151 3.22 -5.87 -1.16
CA ASP A 151 3.55 -6.96 -0.25
C ASP A 151 2.65 -8.21 -0.36
N VAL A 152 1.90 -8.36 -1.45
CA VAL A 152 1.04 -9.52 -1.71
C VAL A 152 1.75 -10.55 -2.60
N TYR A 153 1.99 -11.75 -2.08
CA TYR A 153 2.55 -12.86 -2.87
C TYR A 153 1.42 -13.63 -3.59
N PRO A 154 1.59 -14.08 -4.83
CA PRO A 154 2.71 -13.91 -5.75
C PRO A 154 2.51 -12.78 -6.76
N VAL A 155 1.86 -11.70 -6.35
CA VAL A 155 1.58 -10.54 -7.21
C VAL A 155 2.84 -9.69 -7.39
N ALA A 156 3.32 -9.55 -8.62
CA ALA A 156 4.53 -8.77 -8.92
C ALA A 156 4.34 -7.28 -8.67
N GLN A 157 3.13 -6.76 -8.98
CA GLN A 157 2.79 -5.37 -8.79
C GLN A 157 1.34 -5.23 -8.33
N THR A 158 1.15 -4.64 -7.15
CA THR A 158 -0.17 -4.33 -6.61
C THR A 158 -0.67 -2.97 -7.10
N LEU A 159 -1.99 -2.84 -7.17
CA LEU A 159 -2.65 -1.62 -7.64
C LEU A 159 -2.46 -0.46 -6.65
N GLY A 160 -2.04 0.68 -7.17
CA GLY A 160 -1.83 1.91 -6.42
C GLY A 160 -0.41 2.10 -5.87
N ALA A 161 0.46 1.09 -5.93
CA ALA A 161 1.81 1.18 -5.38
C ALA A 161 2.73 2.11 -6.20
N TRP A 162 2.64 2.10 -7.53
CA TRP A 162 3.40 3.05 -8.37
C TRP A 162 3.00 4.49 -8.11
N THR A 163 1.71 4.75 -7.98
CA THR A 163 1.21 6.10 -7.65
C THR A 163 1.70 6.56 -6.29
N ALA A 164 1.64 5.69 -5.28
CA ALA A 164 2.11 6.04 -3.94
C ALA A 164 3.61 6.39 -3.94
N ALA A 165 4.43 5.64 -4.68
CA ALA A 165 5.86 5.93 -4.83
C ALA A 165 6.11 7.26 -5.55
N GLU A 166 5.39 7.53 -6.65
CA GLU A 166 5.47 8.80 -7.38
C GLU A 166 5.06 9.98 -6.50
N GLN A 167 3.97 9.87 -5.77
CA GLN A 167 3.51 10.93 -4.88
C GLN A 167 4.46 11.16 -3.70
N GLY A 168 5.05 10.10 -3.17
CA GLY A 168 6.12 10.21 -2.18
C GLY A 168 7.34 10.96 -2.72
N ALA A 169 7.71 10.72 -3.98
CA ALA A 169 8.78 11.43 -4.67
C ALA A 169 8.46 12.92 -4.87
N ILE A 170 7.22 13.24 -5.31
CA ILE A 170 6.74 14.63 -5.46
C ILE A 170 6.74 15.34 -4.10
N PHE A 171 6.26 14.69 -3.05
CA PHE A 171 6.28 15.22 -1.69
C PHE A 171 7.70 15.59 -1.27
N PHE A 172 8.64 14.66 -1.42
CA PHE A 172 10.03 14.91 -1.03
C PHE A 172 10.72 15.97 -1.90
N GLN A 173 10.34 16.12 -3.16
CA GLN A 173 10.87 17.15 -4.04
C GLN A 173 10.68 18.57 -3.48
N ASN A 174 9.55 18.82 -2.80
CA ASN A 174 9.31 20.10 -2.12
C ASN A 174 10.09 20.18 -0.80
N ILE A 175 10.11 19.11 -0.01
CA ILE A 175 10.79 19.08 1.28
C ILE A 175 12.30 19.27 1.14
N ALA A 176 12.91 18.70 0.10
CA ALA A 176 14.35 18.81 -0.15
C ALA A 176 14.82 20.25 -0.36
N ASN A 177 13.92 21.20 -0.70
CA ASN A 177 14.26 22.62 -0.80
C ASN A 177 14.68 23.23 0.55
N GLU A 178 14.30 22.62 1.69
CA GLU A 178 14.79 23.02 3.01
C GLU A 178 16.32 22.94 3.15
N ASN A 179 17.01 22.18 2.29
CA ASN A 179 18.47 22.14 2.25
C ASN A 179 19.12 23.49 1.88
N THR A 180 18.32 24.48 1.48
CA THR A 180 18.79 25.85 1.19
C THR A 180 18.64 26.81 2.36
N THR A 181 17.95 26.42 3.44
CA THR A 181 17.53 27.35 4.51
C THR A 181 18.39 27.28 5.76
N SER A 182 19.21 26.25 5.91
CA SER A 182 20.05 26.03 7.10
C SER A 182 21.35 25.33 6.74
N HIS A 183 22.34 25.51 7.60
CA HIS A 183 23.56 24.71 7.54
C HIS A 183 23.31 23.32 8.15
N ARG A 184 24.11 22.33 7.71
CA ARG A 184 24.12 20.97 8.26
C ARG A 184 22.71 20.42 8.42
N GLN A 185 21.96 20.45 7.31
CA GLN A 185 20.56 20.04 7.26
C GLN A 185 20.44 18.52 7.17
N LEU A 186 19.73 17.89 8.11
CA LEU A 186 19.34 16.48 8.03
C LEU A 186 17.84 16.37 7.72
N ILE A 187 17.49 15.70 6.64
CA ILE A 187 16.10 15.42 6.28
C ILE A 187 15.88 13.91 6.24
N ILE A 188 14.89 13.44 7.00
CA ILE A 188 14.44 12.05 6.99
C ILE A 188 13.03 12.02 6.42
N HIS A 189 12.86 11.41 5.26
CA HIS A 189 11.58 11.09 4.66
C HIS A 189 11.15 9.70 5.11
N GLU A 190 10.26 9.64 6.09
CA GLU A 190 9.66 8.39 6.53
C GLU A 190 8.53 7.99 5.58
N VAL A 191 8.69 6.83 4.97
CA VAL A 191 7.77 6.24 4.00
C VAL A 191 7.11 5.01 4.61
N MET A 192 5.87 4.74 4.27
CA MET A 192 5.16 3.55 4.70
C MET A 192 5.86 2.27 4.23
N GLY A 193 5.52 1.16 4.86
CA GLY A 193 6.11 -0.15 4.60
C GLY A 193 6.68 -0.77 5.88
N ARG A 194 5.77 -1.30 6.72
CA ARG A 194 6.15 -1.92 8.00
C ARG A 194 7.08 -3.11 7.81
N ASN A 195 6.72 -4.00 6.89
CA ASN A 195 7.41 -5.28 6.66
C ASN A 195 7.96 -5.41 5.23
N CYS A 196 7.71 -4.41 4.38
CA CYS A 196 8.15 -4.40 2.99
C CYS A 196 8.72 -3.03 2.62
N GLY A 197 9.99 -3.00 2.28
CA GLY A 197 10.74 -1.79 1.92
C GLY A 197 10.55 -1.35 0.47
N TRP A 198 9.73 -2.04 -0.32
CA TRP A 198 9.55 -1.75 -1.73
C TRP A 198 9.13 -0.29 -1.98
N LEU A 199 8.14 0.19 -1.25
CA LEU A 199 7.63 1.55 -1.42
C LEU A 199 8.71 2.59 -1.14
N THR A 200 9.48 2.43 -0.07
CA THR A 200 10.59 3.33 0.28
C THR A 200 11.67 3.34 -0.80
N ALA A 201 12.10 2.15 -1.22
CA ALA A 201 13.14 2.00 -2.24
C ALA A 201 12.70 2.57 -3.60
N TYR A 202 11.43 2.31 -3.99
CA TYR A 202 10.91 2.78 -5.26
C TYR A 202 10.62 4.29 -5.24
N THR A 203 10.18 4.84 -4.11
CA THR A 203 10.03 6.29 -3.90
C THR A 203 11.37 7.01 -4.06
N ALA A 204 12.43 6.48 -3.45
CA ALA A 204 13.78 7.04 -3.59
C ALA A 204 14.28 6.98 -5.04
N LYS A 205 14.02 5.86 -5.75
CA LYS A 205 14.34 5.72 -7.17
C LYS A 205 13.58 6.74 -8.01
N GLU A 206 12.27 6.84 -7.85
CA GLU A 206 11.40 7.75 -8.59
C GLU A 206 11.80 9.21 -8.34
N TYR A 207 12.15 9.55 -7.10
CA TYR A 207 12.67 10.87 -6.76
C TYR A 207 13.98 11.18 -7.49
N ARG A 208 14.96 10.25 -7.47
CA ARG A 208 16.23 10.46 -8.18
C ARG A 208 16.08 10.53 -9.69
N ASP A 209 15.17 9.75 -10.28
CA ASP A 209 14.89 9.81 -11.71
C ASP A 209 14.31 11.18 -12.10
N ARG A 210 13.47 11.78 -11.26
CA ARG A 210 12.98 13.15 -11.40
C ARG A 210 14.08 14.19 -11.18
N LEU A 211 14.92 13.98 -10.18
CA LEU A 211 16.03 14.89 -9.87
C LEU A 211 17.01 15.01 -11.03
N LYS A 212 17.32 13.93 -11.73
CA LYS A 212 18.21 13.90 -12.90
C LYS A 212 17.67 14.69 -14.10
N GLN A 213 16.38 15.04 -14.10
CA GLN A 213 15.74 15.81 -15.17
C GLN A 213 15.61 17.30 -14.84
N ARG A 214 16.09 17.72 -13.65
CA ARG A 214 16.06 19.13 -13.21
C ARG A 214 17.33 19.84 -13.61
N ASP A 215 17.17 21.13 -13.90
CA ASP A 215 18.29 22.06 -14.06
C ASP A 215 18.79 22.50 -12.68
N PHE A 216 20.10 22.70 -12.59
CA PHE A 216 20.80 23.16 -11.39
C PHE A 216 21.68 24.37 -11.74
N LEU A 217 22.02 25.17 -10.74
CA LEU A 217 22.84 26.36 -10.87
C LEU A 217 23.91 26.38 -9.76
N PRO A 218 24.99 25.57 -9.92
CA PRO A 218 26.04 25.43 -8.91
C PRO A 218 26.70 26.74 -8.52
N GLU A 219 26.75 27.72 -9.44
CA GLU A 219 27.31 29.08 -9.23
C GLU A 219 26.56 29.86 -8.14
N LEU A 220 25.26 29.50 -7.90
CA LEU A 220 24.47 30.00 -6.79
C LEU A 220 24.25 28.93 -5.70
N MET A 221 25.13 27.95 -5.63
CA MET A 221 25.07 26.85 -4.64
C MET A 221 23.79 25.97 -4.75
N ILE A 222 23.10 26.05 -5.88
CA ILE A 222 22.02 25.14 -6.24
C ILE A 222 22.64 23.94 -6.95
N ASP A 223 23.31 23.08 -6.19
CA ASP A 223 24.00 21.90 -6.68
C ASP A 223 23.15 20.64 -6.47
N GLN A 224 23.01 19.82 -7.50
CA GLN A 224 22.26 18.57 -7.46
C GLN A 224 22.59 17.69 -6.25
N ALA A 225 23.87 17.68 -5.84
CA ALA A 225 24.32 16.87 -4.72
C ALA A 225 23.58 17.18 -3.39
N LYS A 226 23.17 18.44 -3.16
CA LYS A 226 22.41 18.84 -1.97
C LYS A 226 21.02 18.22 -1.94
N TRP A 227 20.42 17.96 -3.08
CA TRP A 227 19.06 17.39 -3.20
C TRP A 227 19.08 15.89 -3.36
N ASP A 228 20.22 15.26 -3.67
CA ASP A 228 20.27 13.82 -3.92
C ASP A 228 20.02 12.99 -2.66
N VAL A 229 19.61 11.75 -2.87
CA VAL A 229 19.40 10.75 -1.82
C VAL A 229 20.75 10.27 -1.31
N ASP A 230 20.92 10.22 0.01
CA ASP A 230 22.17 9.78 0.65
C ASP A 230 22.07 8.41 1.30
N ALA A 231 20.89 8.03 1.76
CA ALA A 231 20.67 6.70 2.34
C ALA A 231 19.22 6.23 2.14
N ILE A 232 19.06 4.91 2.06
CA ILE A 232 17.78 4.22 1.99
C ILE A 232 17.82 3.09 3.01
N TYR A 233 16.93 3.13 4.02
CA TYR A 233 16.81 2.09 5.04
C TYR A 233 15.47 1.40 4.92
N ILE A 234 15.51 0.07 4.80
CA ILE A 234 14.35 -0.81 4.61
C ILE A 234 14.31 -1.89 5.69
N PRO A 235 13.14 -2.45 6.03
CA PRO A 235 13.01 -3.44 7.10
C PRO A 235 13.74 -4.75 6.82
N GLU A 236 13.90 -5.13 5.55
CA GLU A 236 14.52 -6.40 5.16
C GLU A 236 16.05 -6.41 5.26
N LYS A 237 16.67 -5.27 5.51
CA LYS A 237 18.11 -5.18 5.48
C LYS A 237 18.65 -4.48 6.73
N ASP A 238 19.37 -5.25 7.53
CA ASP A 238 20.19 -4.68 8.60
C ASP A 238 21.37 -3.89 8.04
N PHE A 239 21.82 -2.91 8.80
CA PHE A 239 22.98 -2.09 8.47
C PHE A 239 23.81 -1.81 9.71
N ASN A 240 25.11 -1.58 9.50
CA ASN A 240 25.98 -1.17 10.59
C ASN A 240 25.81 0.34 10.84
N PHE A 241 25.19 0.65 11.97
CA PHE A 241 24.84 2.02 12.34
C PHE A 241 26.07 2.95 12.44
N GLU A 242 27.17 2.49 13.04
CA GLU A 242 28.37 3.32 13.21
C GLU A 242 29.05 3.62 11.86
N LEU A 243 29.18 2.62 10.98
CA LEU A 243 29.72 2.84 9.63
C LEU A 243 28.86 3.78 8.79
N GLU A 244 27.53 3.69 8.92
CA GLU A 244 26.63 4.62 8.23
C GLU A 244 26.73 6.03 8.83
N CYS A 245 26.91 6.18 10.14
CA CYS A 245 27.16 7.48 10.76
C CYS A 245 28.44 8.13 10.24
N GLU A 246 29.54 7.36 10.09
CA GLU A 246 30.79 7.85 9.54
C GLU A 246 30.61 8.34 8.09
N ARG A 247 30.02 7.51 7.23
CA ARG A 247 29.75 7.83 5.82
C ARG A 247 28.85 9.05 5.68
N LEU A 248 27.73 9.11 6.41
CA LEU A 248 26.80 10.23 6.34
C LEU A 248 27.39 11.51 6.94
N LYS A 249 28.30 11.39 7.93
CA LYS A 249 29.02 12.54 8.47
C LYS A 249 29.98 13.12 7.43
N GLU A 250 30.70 12.29 6.68
CA GLU A 250 31.54 12.76 5.57
C GLU A 250 30.71 13.51 4.51
N LEU A 251 29.52 13.00 4.18
CA LEU A 251 28.60 13.68 3.25
C LEU A 251 28.11 15.00 3.81
N MET A 252 27.73 15.05 5.08
CA MET A 252 27.32 16.27 5.79
C MET A 252 28.44 17.32 5.77
N ASP A 253 29.69 16.91 6.04
CA ASP A 253 30.84 17.81 6.05
C ASP A 253 31.18 18.32 4.64
N LYS A 254 30.87 17.55 3.58
CA LYS A 254 31.17 17.89 2.20
C LYS A 254 30.12 18.78 1.55
N LYS A 255 28.83 18.54 1.77
CA LYS A 255 27.75 19.20 1.02
C LYS A 255 26.71 19.88 1.90
N ASP A 256 26.93 19.90 3.20
CA ASP A 256 26.11 20.61 4.19
C ASP A 256 24.65 20.09 4.32
N SER A 257 24.39 18.91 3.80
CA SER A 257 23.06 18.27 3.83
C SER A 257 23.14 16.75 3.77
N VAL A 258 22.15 16.08 4.39
CA VAL A 258 21.92 14.64 4.28
C VAL A 258 20.44 14.34 4.14
N ASN A 259 20.07 13.58 3.11
CA ASN A 259 18.70 13.19 2.78
C ASN A 259 18.53 11.67 2.89
N ILE A 260 17.69 11.23 3.82
CA ILE A 260 17.46 9.81 4.13
C ILE A 260 16.03 9.44 3.76
N PHE A 261 15.86 8.34 3.02
CA PHE A 261 14.58 7.66 2.83
C PHE A 261 14.52 6.48 3.80
N LEU A 262 13.55 6.51 4.69
CA LEU A 262 13.41 5.56 5.78
C LEU A 262 12.06 4.86 5.71
N SER A 263 12.05 3.53 5.63
CA SER A 263 10.82 2.78 5.83
C SER A 263 10.40 2.82 7.30
N GLU A 264 9.11 2.99 7.56
CA GLU A 264 8.57 3.00 8.94
C GLU A 264 8.86 1.73 9.73
N GLY A 265 9.21 0.62 9.06
CA GLY A 265 9.61 -0.64 9.69
C GLY A 265 11.11 -0.83 9.82
N ALA A 266 11.93 0.05 9.26
CA ALA A 266 13.39 -0.10 9.31
C ALA A 266 13.92 0.06 10.75
N GLY A 267 14.88 -0.78 11.12
CA GLY A 267 15.54 -0.75 12.42
C GLY A 267 14.65 -1.07 13.62
N THR A 268 13.43 -1.56 13.41
CA THR A 268 12.45 -1.88 14.48
C THR A 268 13.06 -2.78 15.54
N ASN A 269 13.80 -3.82 15.16
CA ASN A 269 14.45 -4.74 16.12
C ASN A 269 15.47 -4.01 17.01
N THR A 270 16.25 -3.11 16.45
CA THR A 270 17.24 -2.32 17.20
C THR A 270 16.54 -1.40 18.20
N ILE A 271 15.49 -0.71 17.77
CA ILE A 271 14.70 0.21 18.63
C ILE A 271 14.05 -0.58 19.78
N VAL A 272 13.43 -1.71 19.47
CA VAL A 272 12.77 -2.58 20.47
C VAL A 272 13.80 -3.09 21.50
N ASN A 273 14.97 -3.52 21.07
CA ASN A 273 16.01 -4.00 21.96
C ASN A 273 16.53 -2.86 22.87
N GLU A 274 16.70 -1.65 22.35
CA GLU A 274 17.09 -0.48 23.14
C GLU A 274 16.02 -0.12 24.18
N LEU A 275 14.73 -0.15 23.80
CA LEU A 275 13.61 0.11 24.71
C LEU A 275 13.55 -0.93 25.84
N LYS A 276 13.65 -2.21 25.51
CA LYS A 276 13.67 -3.30 26.50
C LYS A 276 14.85 -3.20 27.46
N SER A 277 16.04 -2.91 26.95
CA SER A 277 17.26 -2.74 27.78
C SER A 277 17.18 -1.52 28.71
N SER A 278 16.39 -0.50 28.32
CA SER A 278 16.11 0.67 29.16
C SER A 278 14.92 0.50 30.10
N GLY A 279 14.35 -0.70 30.21
CA GLY A 279 13.23 -1.03 31.10
C GLY A 279 11.85 -0.49 30.63
N LYS A 280 11.73 -0.09 29.37
CA LYS A 280 10.46 0.37 28.80
C LYS A 280 9.68 -0.79 28.19
N ASN A 281 8.36 -0.77 28.40
CA ASN A 281 7.46 -1.72 27.75
C ASN A 281 7.29 -1.35 26.28
N VAL A 282 7.18 -2.39 25.45
CA VAL A 282 6.85 -2.25 24.02
C VAL A 282 5.36 -2.56 23.85
N THR A 283 4.61 -1.59 23.36
CA THR A 283 3.18 -1.75 23.11
C THR A 283 2.97 -2.52 21.80
N LEU A 284 2.00 -3.44 21.83
CA LEU A 284 1.58 -4.16 20.63
C LEU A 284 0.26 -3.56 20.11
N ASP A 285 0.11 -3.52 18.78
CA ASP A 285 -1.15 -3.12 18.14
C ASP A 285 -2.23 -4.22 18.31
N ALA A 286 -3.43 -3.92 17.85
CA ALA A 286 -4.57 -4.86 17.92
C ALA A 286 -4.34 -6.19 17.16
N PHE A 287 -3.27 -6.31 16.41
CA PHE A 287 -2.88 -7.48 15.63
C PHE A 287 -1.67 -8.22 16.22
N GLY A 288 -1.17 -7.77 17.38
CA GLY A 288 0.01 -8.35 18.04
C GLY A 288 1.35 -7.91 17.46
N HIS A 289 1.36 -6.95 16.55
CA HIS A 289 2.60 -6.36 16.06
C HIS A 289 3.01 -5.17 16.93
N VAL A 290 4.30 -4.85 16.92
CA VAL A 290 4.81 -3.66 17.61
C VAL A 290 4.12 -2.41 17.08
N ALA A 291 3.58 -1.58 17.95
CA ALA A 291 2.90 -0.33 17.60
C ALA A 291 3.92 0.70 17.09
N LEU A 292 4.09 0.80 15.76
CA LEU A 292 5.10 1.67 15.13
C LEU A 292 4.88 3.16 15.44
N ASP A 293 3.63 3.59 15.64
CA ASP A 293 3.31 4.96 16.01
C ASP A 293 3.92 5.34 17.37
N GLU A 294 4.04 4.38 18.28
CA GLU A 294 4.68 4.58 19.59
C GLU A 294 6.21 4.46 19.51
N LEU A 295 6.72 3.57 18.65
CA LEU A 295 8.16 3.46 18.40
C LEU A 295 8.71 4.69 17.69
N ASN A 296 7.93 5.28 16.81
CA ASN A 296 8.27 6.43 15.98
C ASN A 296 9.68 6.34 15.36
N PRO A 297 9.93 5.37 14.46
CA PRO A 297 11.28 5.10 13.95
C PRO A 297 11.96 6.35 13.38
N GLY A 298 11.22 7.17 12.62
CA GLY A 298 11.78 8.41 12.06
C GLY A 298 12.36 9.35 13.12
N GLN A 299 11.69 9.48 14.27
CA GLN A 299 12.20 10.33 15.38
C GLN A 299 13.38 9.67 16.10
N TRP A 300 13.36 8.34 16.21
CA TRP A 300 14.50 7.62 16.79
C TRP A 300 15.75 7.83 15.92
N PHE A 301 15.65 7.59 14.60
CA PHE A 301 16.75 7.81 13.66
C PHE A 301 17.20 9.28 13.65
N ALA A 302 16.26 10.22 13.68
CA ALA A 302 16.57 11.65 13.76
C ALA A 302 17.42 11.97 14.98
N LYS A 303 17.01 11.51 16.16
CA LYS A 303 17.77 11.74 17.41
C LYS A 303 19.19 11.18 17.33
N GLN A 304 19.36 9.97 16.80
CA GLN A 304 20.66 9.31 16.69
C GLN A 304 21.57 10.02 15.68
N PHE A 305 21.06 10.26 14.45
CA PHE A 305 21.84 10.88 13.41
C PHE A 305 22.14 12.36 13.66
N THR A 306 21.21 13.14 14.24
CA THR A 306 21.46 14.55 14.60
C THR A 306 22.74 14.69 15.40
N LYS A 307 22.89 13.86 16.45
CA LYS A 307 24.05 13.89 17.33
C LYS A 307 25.35 13.47 16.60
N LYS A 308 25.30 12.35 15.86
CA LYS A 308 26.48 11.77 15.18
C LYS A 308 26.96 12.63 14.01
N LEU A 309 26.04 13.18 13.24
CA LEU A 309 26.34 14.01 12.06
C LEU A 309 26.58 15.49 12.44
N LYS A 310 26.36 15.87 13.68
CA LYS A 310 26.36 17.28 14.14
C LYS A 310 25.43 18.14 13.29
N ALA A 311 24.24 17.63 13.01
CA ALA A 311 23.24 18.38 12.25
C ALA A 311 22.72 19.56 13.07
N GLU A 312 22.63 20.75 12.45
CA GLU A 312 22.09 21.94 13.09
C GLU A 312 20.56 21.98 13.03
N LYS A 313 20.01 21.50 11.92
CA LYS A 313 18.56 21.35 11.75
C LYS A 313 18.22 19.94 11.26
N THR A 314 17.20 19.35 11.87
CA THR A 314 16.72 18.02 11.52
C THR A 314 15.22 18.05 11.27
N LEU A 315 14.79 17.51 10.15
CA LEU A 315 13.39 17.36 9.78
C LEU A 315 13.04 15.88 9.60
N VAL A 316 11.92 15.46 10.18
CA VAL A 316 11.30 14.18 9.88
C VAL A 316 9.96 14.47 9.22
N GLN A 317 9.78 14.02 8.00
CA GLN A 317 8.57 14.23 7.21
C GLN A 317 8.00 12.91 6.74
N LYS A 318 6.68 12.76 6.85
CA LYS A 318 5.96 11.52 6.50
C LYS A 318 5.02 11.81 5.33
N SER A 319 5.23 11.12 4.20
CA SER A 319 4.33 11.25 3.03
C SER A 319 3.02 10.46 3.15
N GLY A 320 2.90 9.55 4.09
CA GLY A 320 1.76 8.70 4.43
C GLY A 320 0.47 8.94 3.65
N TYR A 321 -0.42 9.77 4.17
CA TYR A 321 -1.71 10.04 3.51
C TYR A 321 -1.60 10.82 2.21
N PHE A 322 -0.61 11.69 2.05
CA PHE A 322 -0.38 12.38 0.79
C PHE A 322 -0.20 11.38 -0.37
N ALA A 323 0.63 10.35 -0.15
CA ALA A 323 0.90 9.31 -1.14
C ALA A 323 -0.31 8.38 -1.36
N ARG A 324 -1.05 8.05 -0.30
CA ARG A 324 -2.15 7.07 -0.35
C ARG A 324 -3.45 7.62 -0.90
N SER A 325 -3.68 8.93 -0.81
CA SER A 325 -4.97 9.55 -1.15
C SER A 325 -5.03 10.14 -2.55
N ALA A 326 -3.94 10.07 -3.31
CA ALA A 326 -3.87 10.59 -4.66
C ALA A 326 -4.72 9.78 -5.65
N ALA A 327 -5.12 10.42 -6.75
CA ALA A 327 -5.65 9.71 -7.90
C ALA A 327 -4.56 8.84 -8.57
N PRO A 328 -4.91 7.72 -9.22
CA PRO A 328 -3.93 6.85 -9.85
C PRO A 328 -3.19 7.56 -10.98
N ASN A 329 -1.88 7.35 -11.06
CA ASN A 329 -1.08 7.78 -12.20
C ASN A 329 -1.35 6.88 -13.43
N ASN A 330 -0.78 7.25 -14.58
CA ASN A 330 -1.03 6.56 -15.84
C ASN A 330 -0.61 5.07 -15.80
N LYS A 331 0.46 4.72 -15.07
CA LYS A 331 0.92 3.32 -14.95
C LYS A 331 -0.08 2.47 -14.17
N ASP A 332 -0.51 2.95 -13.01
CA ASP A 332 -1.51 2.27 -12.22
C ASP A 332 -2.86 2.24 -12.94
N LEU A 333 -3.25 3.34 -13.60
CA LEU A 333 -4.52 3.42 -14.32
C LEU A 333 -4.60 2.41 -15.48
N ASP A 334 -3.50 2.21 -16.23
CA ASP A 334 -3.45 1.17 -17.27
C ASP A 334 -3.61 -0.23 -16.66
N LEU A 335 -2.85 -0.54 -15.61
CA LEU A 335 -2.95 -1.82 -14.94
C LEU A 335 -4.33 -2.06 -14.32
N ILE A 336 -4.93 -1.02 -13.70
CA ILE A 336 -6.29 -1.09 -13.12
C ILE A 336 -7.32 -1.42 -14.20
N LYS A 337 -7.29 -0.74 -15.34
CA LYS A 337 -8.24 -0.99 -16.44
C LYS A 337 -8.13 -2.40 -16.99
N ARG A 338 -6.89 -2.86 -17.25
CA ARG A 338 -6.65 -4.24 -17.72
C ARG A 338 -7.08 -5.28 -16.68
N SER A 339 -6.77 -5.04 -15.40
CA SER A 339 -7.18 -5.93 -14.31
C SER A 339 -8.69 -5.98 -14.13
N GLY A 340 -9.38 -4.83 -14.19
CA GLY A 340 -10.83 -4.76 -14.09
C GLY A 340 -11.52 -5.51 -15.22
N LYS A 341 -11.03 -5.36 -16.46
CA LYS A 341 -11.55 -6.11 -17.61
C LYS A 341 -11.38 -7.62 -17.42
N LEU A 342 -10.18 -8.07 -17.12
CA LEU A 342 -9.92 -9.50 -16.91
C LEU A 342 -10.71 -10.05 -15.73
N ALA A 343 -10.85 -9.28 -14.64
CA ALA A 343 -11.64 -9.69 -13.48
C ALA A 343 -13.12 -9.91 -13.82
N ALA A 344 -13.71 -9.03 -14.61
CA ALA A 344 -15.08 -9.19 -15.09
C ALA A 344 -15.24 -10.41 -16.01
N GLU A 345 -14.32 -10.61 -16.96
CA GLU A 345 -14.31 -11.78 -17.84
C GLU A 345 -14.18 -13.10 -17.06
N MET A 346 -13.26 -13.17 -16.10
CA MET A 346 -13.08 -14.36 -15.26
C MET A 346 -14.32 -14.65 -14.41
N ALA A 347 -14.91 -13.60 -13.83
CA ALA A 347 -16.12 -13.73 -13.01
C ALA A 347 -17.31 -14.25 -13.81
N LEU A 348 -17.53 -13.74 -15.02
CA LEU A 348 -18.60 -14.20 -15.92
C LEU A 348 -18.40 -15.65 -16.37
N ASN A 349 -17.17 -16.14 -16.39
CA ASN A 349 -16.83 -17.54 -16.68
C ASN A 349 -16.86 -18.44 -15.43
N GLY A 350 -17.37 -17.96 -14.29
CA GLY A 350 -17.47 -18.71 -13.04
C GLY A 350 -16.12 -19.03 -12.38
N ARG A 351 -15.06 -18.28 -12.72
CA ARG A 351 -13.71 -18.53 -12.21
C ARG A 351 -13.38 -17.57 -11.05
N SER A 352 -13.17 -18.14 -9.87
CA SER A 352 -12.78 -17.41 -8.66
C SER A 352 -11.26 -17.35 -8.51
N GLY A 353 -10.75 -16.23 -7.94
CA GLY A 353 -9.32 -16.01 -7.71
C GLY A 353 -8.98 -14.52 -7.57
N VAL A 354 -7.71 -14.18 -7.68
CA VAL A 354 -7.20 -12.79 -7.67
C VAL A 354 -6.58 -12.45 -9.01
N VAL A 355 -7.02 -11.38 -9.64
CA VAL A 355 -6.42 -10.92 -10.91
C VAL A 355 -5.21 -10.04 -10.61
N GLY A 356 -4.04 -10.47 -11.07
CA GLY A 356 -2.78 -9.73 -10.87
C GLY A 356 -1.68 -10.18 -11.81
N LEU A 357 -0.56 -9.45 -11.78
CA LEU A 357 0.66 -9.83 -12.47
C LEU A 357 1.32 -10.98 -11.68
N ASP A 358 1.30 -12.21 -12.22
CA ASP A 358 1.75 -13.43 -11.53
C ASP A 358 3.27 -13.60 -11.64
N GLU A 359 4.00 -13.51 -10.52
CA GLU A 359 5.44 -13.79 -10.47
C GLU A 359 5.80 -15.22 -10.91
N GLY A 360 4.89 -16.17 -10.68
CA GLY A 360 5.06 -17.55 -11.12
C GLY A 360 4.87 -17.74 -12.63
N ASN A 361 4.28 -16.75 -13.33
CA ASN A 361 4.02 -16.77 -14.76
C ASN A 361 4.61 -15.53 -15.47
N LYS A 362 5.92 -15.29 -15.31
CA LYS A 362 6.68 -14.23 -15.99
C LYS A 362 6.09 -12.82 -15.83
N GLU A 363 5.42 -12.58 -14.73
CA GLU A 363 4.70 -11.32 -14.45
C GLU A 363 3.60 -11.00 -15.48
N GLU A 364 3.00 -12.02 -16.11
CA GLU A 364 1.84 -11.85 -16.97
C GLU A 364 0.57 -11.61 -16.16
N LEU A 365 -0.33 -10.79 -16.69
CA LEU A 365 -1.63 -10.52 -16.05
C LEU A 365 -2.53 -11.74 -16.20
N GLY A 366 -2.97 -12.30 -15.08
CA GLY A 366 -3.76 -13.53 -15.06
C GLY A 366 -4.62 -13.65 -13.81
N LEU A 367 -5.42 -14.73 -13.77
CA LEU A 367 -6.15 -15.12 -12.56
C LEU A 367 -5.26 -16.05 -11.74
N ILE A 368 -4.98 -15.64 -10.51
CA ILE A 368 -4.18 -16.36 -9.53
C ILE A 368 -5.13 -17.02 -8.54
N ASP A 369 -4.94 -18.31 -8.28
CA ASP A 369 -5.77 -19.04 -7.32
C ASP A 369 -5.62 -18.45 -5.92
N PHE A 370 -6.73 -18.37 -5.19
CA PHE A 370 -6.73 -17.82 -3.83
C PHE A 370 -5.74 -18.53 -2.89
N GLU A 371 -5.55 -19.84 -3.05
CA GLU A 371 -4.63 -20.64 -2.23
C GLU A 371 -3.17 -20.18 -2.33
N LYS A 372 -2.80 -19.50 -3.41
CA LYS A 372 -1.46 -18.96 -3.62
C LYS A 372 -1.29 -17.57 -3.00
N ILE A 373 -2.38 -16.87 -2.69
CA ILE A 373 -2.35 -15.50 -2.19
C ILE A 373 -1.94 -15.49 -0.72
N ARG A 374 -0.88 -14.75 -0.42
CA ARG A 374 -0.36 -14.55 0.94
C ARG A 374 0.11 -13.12 1.13
N GLY A 375 -0.05 -12.60 2.33
CA GLY A 375 0.54 -11.33 2.72
C GLY A 375 1.99 -11.46 3.16
N GLY A 376 2.60 -10.31 3.46
CA GLY A 376 3.94 -10.24 4.02
C GLY A 376 5.06 -10.61 3.04
N LYS A 377 4.84 -10.45 1.73
CA LYS A 377 5.93 -10.59 0.74
C LYS A 377 7.01 -9.54 1.01
N PRO A 378 8.24 -9.92 1.36
CA PRO A 378 9.33 -8.98 1.56
C PRO A 378 9.76 -8.38 0.22
N PHE A 379 10.35 -7.20 0.26
CA PHE A 379 10.99 -6.62 -0.92
C PHE A 379 12.28 -7.40 -1.25
N ASP A 380 12.38 -7.84 -2.49
CA ASP A 380 13.61 -8.45 -3.01
C ASP A 380 14.67 -7.36 -3.27
N PHE A 381 15.46 -7.06 -2.25
CA PHE A 381 16.56 -6.11 -2.34
C PHE A 381 17.75 -6.61 -3.20
N SER A 382 17.67 -7.82 -3.77
CA SER A 382 18.62 -8.31 -4.76
C SER A 382 18.38 -7.76 -6.17
N LYS A 383 17.23 -7.14 -6.42
CA LYS A 383 16.84 -6.53 -7.71
C LYS A 383 17.96 -5.62 -8.25
N LYS A 384 18.29 -5.78 -9.54
CA LYS A 384 19.39 -5.05 -10.19
C LYS A 384 19.26 -3.54 -10.09
N TRP A 385 18.03 -3.00 -10.22
CA TRP A 385 17.80 -1.57 -10.13
C TRP A 385 18.09 -1.01 -8.72
N TYR A 386 17.77 -1.76 -7.67
CA TYR A 386 18.02 -1.33 -6.29
C TYR A 386 19.53 -1.38 -5.96
N LYS A 387 20.21 -2.46 -6.35
CA LYS A 387 21.68 -2.54 -6.21
C LYS A 387 22.40 -1.40 -6.94
N LYS A 388 21.92 -1.05 -8.15
CA LYS A 388 22.44 0.09 -8.91
C LYS A 388 22.20 1.41 -8.16
N LEU A 389 20.99 1.61 -7.62
CA LEU A 389 20.62 2.79 -6.84
C LEU A 389 21.54 2.96 -5.63
N LEU A 390 21.72 1.91 -4.81
CA LEU A 390 22.62 1.96 -3.64
C LEU A 390 24.07 2.25 -4.03
N LYS A 391 24.55 1.67 -5.12
CA LYS A 391 25.91 1.95 -5.63
C LYS A 391 26.06 3.42 -6.03
N GLU A 392 25.07 3.99 -6.72
CA GLU A 392 25.10 5.38 -7.18
C GLU A 392 25.11 6.40 -6.02
N ILE A 393 24.43 6.10 -4.91
CA ILE A 393 24.44 6.96 -3.71
C ILE A 393 25.58 6.64 -2.73
N GLY A 394 26.49 5.74 -3.10
CA GLY A 394 27.64 5.37 -2.27
C GLY A 394 27.28 4.59 -1.01
N GLN A 395 26.05 4.08 -0.88
CA GLN A 395 25.65 3.24 0.24
C GLN A 395 26.13 1.81 0.01
N LYS A 396 27.10 1.35 0.83
CA LYS A 396 27.66 0.01 0.74
C LYS A 396 26.64 -1.06 1.11
N LYS A 397 26.88 -2.28 0.61
CA LYS A 397 26.02 -3.44 0.88
C LYS A 397 26.06 -3.86 2.34
#